data_8f8761d99cef6803d9e597c9435039f9
#
_entry.id   8f8761d99cef6803d9e597c9435039f9
#
_cell.length_a   1.000
_cell.length_b   1.000
_cell.length_c   1.000
_cell.angle_alpha   90.00
_cell.angle_beta   90.00
_cell.angle_gamma   90.00
#
_symmetry.space_group_name_H-M   'P 1'
#
loop_
_entity.id
_entity.type
_entity.pdbx_description
1 polymer ?
#
loop_
_entity_poly.entity_id
_entity_poly.type
_entity_poly.pdbx_seq_one_letter_code
_entity_poly.pdbx_strand_id
1 'polypeptide(L)'
;MAGFFKKLFTKCSRSSRIDWEELEAELVAADIGIRRAMGIADQLKESKGLDAENLVESTREVLRRAFPSTAPSLPAPPEGKPLVILVVGVNGTGKTTSAAKLAHLLQKQGSRVLLAAADTFRAAAVEQLQSWADKLNIPICKGAPGQDPASVCYEAHTQAIREGFQYLICDTAGRLHTRHNLMEELSKIR
;
A
#
# COMPACT_ATOMS: atom_id res chain seq x y z
N MET A 1 7.60 -13.35 -4.74
CA MET A 1 7.78 -12.77 -6.10
C MET A 1 8.96 -13.35 -6.88
N ALA A 2 10.07 -13.70 -6.25
CA ALA A 2 11.21 -14.31 -6.95
C ALA A 2 10.92 -15.67 -7.62
N GLY A 3 9.93 -16.44 -7.16
CA GLY A 3 9.59 -17.76 -7.72
C GLY A 3 8.83 -17.72 -9.05
N PHE A 4 8.05 -16.67 -9.28
CA PHE A 4 7.26 -16.48 -10.48
C PHE A 4 8.15 -16.27 -11.73
N PHE A 5 8.99 -15.25 -11.68
CA PHE A 5 9.93 -15.01 -12.79
C PHE A 5 10.89 -16.17 -12.99
N LYS A 6 11.28 -16.87 -11.92
CA LYS A 6 12.16 -18.05 -12.03
C LYS A 6 11.50 -19.24 -12.76
N LYS A 7 10.19 -19.44 -12.62
CA LYS A 7 9.43 -20.47 -13.37
C LYS A 7 9.28 -20.11 -14.83
N LEU A 8 8.93 -18.86 -15.14
CA LEU A 8 8.90 -18.32 -16.51
C LEU A 8 10.26 -18.50 -17.20
N PHE A 9 11.35 -18.19 -16.50
CA PHE A 9 12.73 -18.34 -16.98
C PHE A 9 13.11 -19.79 -17.32
N THR A 10 12.72 -20.73 -16.46
CA THR A 10 13.20 -22.13 -16.60
C THR A 10 12.51 -22.86 -17.74
N LYS A 11 11.28 -22.49 -18.09
CA LYS A 11 10.50 -23.14 -19.17
C LYS A 11 10.74 -22.50 -20.54
N CYS A 12 10.75 -21.18 -20.62
CA CYS A 12 11.03 -20.48 -21.89
C CYS A 12 12.46 -20.72 -22.41
N SER A 13 13.45 -20.94 -21.54
CA SER A 13 14.83 -21.29 -21.94
C SER A 13 14.97 -22.66 -22.60
N ARG A 14 13.95 -23.52 -22.54
CA ARG A 14 13.98 -24.87 -23.11
C ARG A 14 13.31 -24.98 -24.48
N SER A 15 12.58 -23.95 -24.90
CA SER A 15 11.89 -23.90 -26.19
C SER A 15 12.33 -22.66 -26.97
N SER A 16 12.70 -22.81 -28.21
CA SER A 16 13.00 -21.69 -29.12
C SER A 16 11.75 -20.90 -29.54
N ARG A 17 10.57 -21.28 -29.05
CA ARG A 17 9.29 -20.68 -29.38
C ARG A 17 8.58 -20.21 -28.13
N ILE A 18 8.12 -18.96 -28.15
CA ILE A 18 7.38 -18.35 -27.02
C ILE A 18 5.98 -18.97 -27.00
N ASP A 19 5.58 -19.53 -25.87
CA ASP A 19 4.22 -19.96 -25.59
C ASP A 19 3.44 -18.77 -24.98
N TRP A 20 2.61 -18.16 -25.81
CA TRP A 20 1.85 -16.96 -25.44
C TRP A 20 0.73 -17.26 -24.46
N GLU A 21 0.08 -18.44 -24.57
CA GLU A 21 -0.99 -18.84 -23.65
C GLU A 21 -0.43 -19.09 -22.26
N GLU A 22 0.73 -19.74 -22.17
CA GLU A 22 1.42 -19.94 -20.90
C GLU A 22 1.86 -18.60 -20.29
N LEU A 23 2.38 -17.67 -21.07
CA LEU A 23 2.76 -16.33 -20.59
C LEU A 23 1.55 -15.58 -20.01
N GLU A 24 0.43 -15.58 -20.73
CA GLU A 24 -0.81 -14.96 -20.28
C GLU A 24 -1.32 -15.59 -18.97
N ALA A 25 -1.33 -16.93 -18.89
CA ALA A 25 -1.74 -17.66 -17.70
C ALA A 25 -0.85 -17.33 -16.48
N GLU A 26 0.45 -17.25 -16.68
CA GLU A 26 1.40 -16.91 -15.63
C GLU A 26 1.25 -15.45 -15.18
N LEU A 27 1.00 -14.50 -16.08
CA LEU A 27 0.72 -13.11 -15.73
C LEU A 27 -0.59 -12.99 -14.92
N VAL A 28 -1.62 -13.76 -15.26
CA VAL A 28 -2.87 -13.82 -14.49
C VAL A 28 -2.63 -14.46 -13.12
N ALA A 29 -1.84 -15.53 -13.06
CA ALA A 29 -1.47 -16.18 -11.78
C ALA A 29 -0.65 -15.26 -10.86
N ALA A 30 0.03 -14.26 -11.44
CA ALA A 30 0.72 -13.20 -10.69
C ALA A 30 -0.20 -12.06 -10.21
N ASP A 31 -1.51 -12.22 -10.33
CA ASP A 31 -2.53 -11.25 -9.89
C ASP A 31 -2.51 -9.91 -10.67
N ILE A 32 -1.95 -9.92 -11.88
CA ILE A 32 -1.90 -8.73 -12.76
C ILE A 32 -3.29 -8.39 -13.30
N GLY A 33 -4.19 -9.37 -13.31
CA GLY A 33 -5.54 -9.27 -13.86
C GLY A 33 -5.60 -9.54 -15.36
N ILE A 34 -6.65 -10.25 -15.79
CA ILE A 34 -6.81 -10.82 -17.15
C ILE A 34 -6.62 -9.76 -18.25
N ARG A 35 -7.33 -8.61 -18.14
CA ARG A 35 -7.28 -7.56 -19.16
C ARG A 35 -5.87 -7.00 -19.37
N ARG A 36 -5.11 -6.83 -18.29
CA ARG A 36 -3.71 -6.35 -18.38
C ARG A 36 -2.76 -7.42 -18.88
N ALA A 37 -2.95 -8.67 -18.46
CA ALA A 37 -2.14 -9.80 -18.92
C ALA A 37 -2.23 -9.95 -20.45
N MET A 38 -3.43 -9.93 -21.00
CA MET A 38 -3.65 -9.95 -22.46
C MET A 38 -3.00 -8.75 -23.16
N GLY A 39 -3.20 -7.54 -22.64
CA GLY A 39 -2.58 -6.33 -23.22
C GLY A 39 -1.05 -6.35 -23.20
N ILE A 40 -0.42 -6.96 -22.20
CA ILE A 40 1.03 -7.16 -22.13
C ILE A 40 1.47 -8.17 -23.19
N ALA A 41 0.76 -9.30 -23.31
CA ALA A 41 1.06 -10.32 -24.31
C ALA A 41 0.94 -9.77 -25.74
N ASP A 42 -0.08 -8.98 -26.03
CA ASP A 42 -0.27 -8.37 -27.35
C ASP A 42 0.85 -7.37 -27.68
N GLN A 43 1.25 -6.51 -26.74
CA GLN A 43 2.39 -5.61 -26.94
C GLN A 43 3.69 -6.37 -27.18
N LEU A 44 3.89 -7.50 -26.51
CA LEU A 44 5.06 -8.35 -26.72
C LEU A 44 5.03 -9.04 -28.08
N LYS A 45 3.87 -9.52 -28.54
CA LYS A 45 3.69 -10.11 -29.88
C LYS A 45 4.03 -9.13 -31.01
N GLU A 46 3.75 -7.84 -30.80
CA GLU A 46 4.06 -6.77 -31.77
C GLU A 46 5.55 -6.32 -31.73
N SER A 47 6.30 -6.72 -30.70
CA SER A 47 7.71 -6.32 -30.54
C SER A 47 8.61 -7.02 -31.55
N LYS A 48 9.32 -6.25 -32.36
CA LYS A 48 10.28 -6.79 -33.32
C LYS A 48 11.52 -7.36 -32.63
N GLY A 49 11.96 -8.55 -33.04
CA GLY A 49 13.17 -9.18 -32.51
C GLY A 49 12.99 -9.82 -31.13
N LEU A 50 11.74 -10.10 -30.74
CA LEU A 50 11.45 -10.80 -29.49
C LEU A 50 11.74 -12.29 -29.67
N ASP A 51 12.55 -12.85 -28.79
CA ASP A 51 12.86 -14.27 -28.68
C ASP A 51 12.76 -14.75 -27.22
N ALA A 52 12.97 -16.04 -27.01
CA ALA A 52 12.89 -16.62 -25.66
C ALA A 52 13.98 -16.10 -24.71
N GLU A 53 15.11 -15.62 -25.22
CA GLU A 53 16.21 -15.13 -24.42
C GLU A 53 15.92 -13.73 -23.85
N ASN A 54 15.29 -12.86 -24.66
CA ASN A 54 14.99 -11.49 -24.26
C ASN A 54 13.54 -11.26 -23.77
N LEU A 55 12.68 -12.30 -23.84
CA LEU A 55 11.27 -12.23 -23.43
C LEU A 55 11.08 -11.62 -22.04
N VAL A 56 11.92 -12.00 -21.11
CA VAL A 56 11.79 -11.55 -19.72
C VAL A 56 12.11 -10.08 -19.57
N GLU A 57 13.19 -9.61 -20.19
CA GLU A 57 13.55 -8.20 -20.11
C GLU A 57 12.53 -7.35 -20.85
N SER A 58 12.04 -7.83 -22.00
CA SER A 58 10.95 -7.18 -22.74
C SER A 58 9.66 -7.12 -21.92
N THR A 59 9.29 -8.21 -21.24
CA THR A 59 8.13 -8.23 -20.33
C THR A 59 8.31 -7.24 -19.17
N ARG A 60 9.51 -7.18 -18.59
CA ARG A 60 9.83 -6.22 -17.52
C ARG A 60 9.72 -4.78 -18.00
N GLU A 61 10.17 -4.49 -19.21
CA GLU A 61 10.08 -3.15 -19.78
C GLU A 61 8.63 -2.73 -20.06
N VAL A 62 7.81 -3.64 -20.62
CA VAL A 62 6.36 -3.39 -20.81
C VAL A 62 5.67 -3.15 -19.48
N LEU A 63 5.96 -3.97 -18.46
CA LEU A 63 5.45 -3.76 -17.10
C LEU A 63 5.91 -2.42 -16.51
N ARG A 64 7.19 -2.06 -16.69
CA ARG A 64 7.74 -0.79 -16.19
C ARG A 64 7.04 0.41 -16.79
N ARG A 65 6.70 0.37 -18.08
CA ARG A 65 5.94 1.43 -18.76
C ARG A 65 4.50 1.57 -18.26
N ALA A 66 3.93 0.51 -17.67
CA ALA A 66 2.61 0.57 -17.07
C ALA A 66 2.57 1.32 -15.72
N PHE A 67 3.74 1.59 -15.12
CA PHE A 67 3.87 2.39 -13.91
C PHE A 67 4.19 3.85 -14.26
N PRO A 68 3.77 4.82 -13.43
CA PRO A 68 4.17 6.20 -13.60
C PRO A 68 5.70 6.33 -13.61
N SER A 69 6.23 7.16 -14.49
CA SER A 69 7.70 7.41 -14.61
C SER A 69 8.28 8.06 -13.35
N THR A 70 7.45 8.74 -12.57
CA THR A 70 7.80 9.34 -11.29
C THR A 70 6.92 8.75 -10.19
N ALA A 71 7.52 8.46 -9.05
CA ALA A 71 6.74 8.07 -7.87
C ALA A 71 5.74 9.20 -7.54
N PRO A 72 4.44 8.90 -7.37
CA PRO A 72 3.48 9.93 -7.00
C PRO A 72 3.90 10.52 -5.64
N SER A 73 4.03 11.85 -5.57
CA SER A 73 4.18 12.55 -4.31
C SER A 73 2.85 12.57 -3.56
N LEU A 74 2.91 12.64 -2.23
CA LEU A 74 1.71 12.92 -1.47
C LEU A 74 1.16 14.29 -1.89
N PRO A 75 -0.17 14.43 -2.03
CA PRO A 75 -0.77 15.73 -2.28
C PRO A 75 -0.44 16.69 -1.13
N ALA A 76 -0.40 17.98 -1.43
CA ALA A 76 -0.24 18.99 -0.39
C ALA A 76 -1.44 18.97 0.56
N PRO A 77 -1.23 19.19 1.86
CA PRO A 77 -2.34 19.34 2.80
C PRO A 77 -3.28 20.47 2.38
N PRO A 78 -4.60 20.29 2.46
CA PRO A 78 -5.54 21.37 2.22
C PRO A 78 -5.36 22.51 3.21
N GLU A 79 -5.68 23.74 2.81
CA GLU A 79 -5.57 24.89 3.70
C GLU A 79 -6.52 24.74 4.89
N GLY A 80 -6.01 24.93 6.10
CA GLY A 80 -6.76 24.85 7.35
C GLY A 80 -7.25 23.46 7.77
N LYS A 81 -6.87 22.40 7.06
CA LYS A 81 -7.27 21.02 7.37
C LYS A 81 -6.09 20.05 7.19
N PRO A 82 -6.01 18.97 7.97
CA PRO A 82 -5.00 17.96 7.76
C PRO A 82 -5.27 17.14 6.49
N LEU A 83 -4.23 16.71 5.79
CA LEU A 83 -4.34 15.59 4.87
C LEU A 83 -4.43 14.31 5.69
N VAL A 84 -5.56 13.61 5.58
CA VAL A 84 -5.79 12.36 6.29
C VAL A 84 -5.27 11.19 5.46
N ILE A 85 -4.42 10.36 6.06
CA ILE A 85 -3.81 9.18 5.44
C ILE A 85 -4.24 7.94 6.23
N LEU A 86 -5.04 7.08 5.61
CA LEU A 86 -5.42 5.80 6.18
C LEU A 86 -4.42 4.72 5.78
N VAL A 87 -3.79 4.07 6.75
CA VAL A 87 -2.88 2.95 6.50
C VAL A 87 -3.67 1.65 6.61
N VAL A 88 -3.93 1.04 5.46
CA VAL A 88 -4.78 -0.15 5.33
C VAL A 88 -3.97 -1.37 4.87
N GLY A 89 -4.45 -2.55 5.24
CA GLY A 89 -3.81 -3.82 4.84
C GLY A 89 -4.10 -4.95 5.84
N VAL A 90 -3.72 -6.17 5.50
CA VAL A 90 -3.96 -7.34 6.34
C VAL A 90 -3.02 -7.38 7.55
N ASN A 91 -3.32 -8.24 8.52
CA ASN A 91 -2.45 -8.42 9.70
C ASN A 91 -1.05 -8.89 9.26
N GLY A 92 -0.01 -8.36 9.91
CA GLY A 92 1.39 -8.73 9.64
C GLY A 92 2.03 -8.04 8.43
N THR A 93 1.32 -7.21 7.67
CA THR A 93 1.89 -6.49 6.50
C THR A 93 2.73 -5.26 6.86
N GLY A 94 2.83 -4.92 8.13
CA GLY A 94 3.66 -3.81 8.59
C GLY A 94 2.97 -2.44 8.59
N LYS A 95 1.64 -2.38 8.70
CA LYS A 95 0.85 -1.12 8.75
C LYS A 95 1.38 -0.15 9.80
N THR A 96 1.40 -0.57 11.06
CA THR A 96 1.88 0.24 12.20
C THR A 96 3.30 0.76 11.99
N THR A 97 4.20 -0.10 11.49
CA THR A 97 5.58 0.30 11.17
C THR A 97 5.63 1.29 10.01
N SER A 98 4.80 1.11 8.98
CA SER A 98 4.73 2.01 7.84
C SER A 98 4.14 3.37 8.22
N ALA A 99 3.11 3.39 9.08
CA ALA A 99 2.55 4.61 9.64
C ALA A 99 3.61 5.43 10.38
N ALA A 100 4.37 4.78 11.27
CA ALA A 100 5.44 5.42 12.01
C ALA A 100 6.57 5.96 11.11
N LYS A 101 7.00 5.18 10.12
CA LYS A 101 8.03 5.59 9.15
C LYS A 101 7.57 6.79 8.31
N LEU A 102 6.33 6.77 7.84
CA LEU A 102 5.76 7.88 7.07
C LEU A 102 5.65 9.14 7.92
N ALA A 103 5.18 9.01 9.16
CA ALA A 103 5.10 10.12 10.09
C ALA A 103 6.47 10.76 10.33
N HIS A 104 7.50 9.94 10.54
CA HIS A 104 8.87 10.42 10.71
C HIS A 104 9.43 11.10 9.46
N LEU A 105 9.15 10.56 8.28
CA LEU A 105 9.56 11.17 7.02
C LEU A 105 8.96 12.57 6.85
N LEU A 106 7.65 12.72 7.08
CA LEU A 106 6.96 14.00 6.98
C LEU A 106 7.43 14.99 8.04
N GLN A 107 7.66 14.53 9.27
CA GLN A 107 8.23 15.34 10.35
C GLN A 107 9.63 15.86 9.98
N LYS A 108 10.49 15.02 9.39
CA LYS A 108 11.81 15.44 8.89
C LYS A 108 11.74 16.49 7.77
N GLN A 109 10.65 16.52 7.02
CA GLN A 109 10.38 17.53 6.01
C GLN A 109 9.81 18.83 6.59
N GLY A 110 9.74 18.95 7.92
CA GLY A 110 9.24 20.12 8.64
C GLY A 110 7.72 20.16 8.81
N SER A 111 7.00 19.09 8.47
CA SER A 111 5.56 19.04 8.60
C SER A 111 5.13 18.64 10.03
N ARG A 112 4.01 19.22 10.49
CA ARG A 112 3.36 18.82 11.74
C ARG A 112 2.47 17.61 11.50
N VAL A 113 2.75 16.50 12.18
CA VAL A 113 2.07 15.21 11.99
C VAL A 113 1.43 14.74 13.27
N LEU A 114 0.20 14.23 13.20
CA LEU A 114 -0.50 13.53 14.27
C LEU A 114 -0.70 12.07 13.86
N LEU A 115 -0.44 11.14 14.78
CA LEU A 115 -0.78 9.72 14.62
C LEU A 115 -2.14 9.44 15.27
N ALA A 116 -2.93 8.53 14.69
CA ALA A 116 -4.15 8.01 15.30
C ALA A 116 -4.08 6.48 15.40
N ALA A 117 -4.22 5.94 16.62
CA ALA A 117 -4.22 4.51 16.89
C ALA A 117 -5.64 3.94 16.75
N ALA A 118 -6.06 3.66 15.51
CA ALA A 118 -7.40 3.18 15.19
C ALA A 118 -7.53 1.63 15.17
N ASP A 119 -6.46 0.85 15.42
CA ASP A 119 -6.55 -0.60 15.69
C ASP A 119 -6.88 -0.85 17.17
N THR A 120 -8.04 -0.37 17.61
CA THR A 120 -8.47 -0.33 19.02
C THR A 120 -8.76 -1.70 19.64
N PHE A 121 -8.99 -2.70 18.79
CA PHE A 121 -9.25 -4.08 19.22
C PHE A 121 -7.99 -4.86 19.57
N ARG A 122 -6.82 -4.31 19.28
CA ARG A 122 -5.52 -4.93 19.56
C ARG A 122 -4.67 -4.03 20.43
N ALA A 123 -4.77 -4.24 21.75
CA ALA A 123 -3.99 -3.46 22.72
C ALA A 123 -2.49 -3.37 22.34
N ALA A 124 -1.90 -4.51 21.94
CA ALA A 124 -0.51 -4.56 21.51
C ALA A 124 -0.20 -3.69 20.28
N ALA A 125 -1.17 -3.47 19.37
CA ALA A 125 -0.97 -2.60 18.21
C ALA A 125 -0.95 -1.13 18.64
N VAL A 126 -1.85 -0.74 19.52
CA VAL A 126 -1.90 0.60 20.12
C VAL A 126 -0.61 0.90 20.89
N GLU A 127 -0.15 -0.03 21.72
CA GLU A 127 1.11 0.08 22.48
C GLU A 127 2.33 0.17 21.56
N GLN A 128 2.34 -0.61 20.48
CA GLN A 128 3.40 -0.57 19.47
C GLN A 128 3.47 0.79 18.78
N LEU A 129 2.33 1.35 18.36
CA LEU A 129 2.29 2.67 17.73
C LEU A 129 2.69 3.76 18.73
N GLN A 130 2.26 3.64 20.00
CA GLN A 130 2.69 4.54 21.07
C GLN A 130 4.20 4.51 21.26
N SER A 131 4.79 3.32 21.34
CA SER A 131 6.26 3.19 21.47
C SER A 131 7.02 3.86 20.31
N TRP A 132 6.47 3.81 19.08
CA TRP A 132 7.04 4.54 17.97
C TRP A 132 6.84 6.05 18.10
N ALA A 133 5.64 6.49 18.48
CA ALA A 133 5.32 7.91 18.70
C ALA A 133 6.28 8.55 19.73
N ASP A 134 6.51 7.86 20.84
CA ASP A 134 7.43 8.32 21.91
C ASP A 134 8.87 8.41 21.39
N LYS A 135 9.35 7.37 20.71
CA LYS A 135 10.73 7.35 20.14
C LYS A 135 10.97 8.44 19.09
N LEU A 136 9.95 8.79 18.35
CA LEU A 136 10.03 9.78 17.27
C LEU A 136 9.60 11.18 17.71
N ASN A 137 9.13 11.32 18.96
CA ASN A 137 8.55 12.55 19.50
C ASN A 137 7.43 13.10 18.61
N ILE A 138 6.51 12.21 18.20
CA ILE A 138 5.34 12.53 17.38
C ILE A 138 4.09 12.39 18.22
N PRO A 139 3.19 13.39 18.27
CA PRO A 139 1.91 13.30 18.98
C PRO A 139 1.04 12.14 18.46
N ILE A 140 0.30 11.52 19.39
CA ILE A 140 -0.60 10.41 19.07
C ILE A 140 -1.95 10.58 19.76
N CYS A 141 -3.03 10.38 19.02
CA CYS A 141 -4.39 10.24 19.53
C CYS A 141 -4.71 8.76 19.69
N LYS A 142 -5.21 8.37 20.87
CA LYS A 142 -5.55 6.98 21.21
C LYS A 142 -6.98 6.93 21.72
N GLY A 143 -7.74 5.96 21.25
CA GLY A 143 -9.03 5.63 21.80
C GLY A 143 -8.94 4.73 23.04
N ALA A 144 -10.05 4.60 23.76
CA ALA A 144 -10.21 3.58 24.79
C ALA A 144 -10.15 2.17 24.15
N PRO A 145 -9.75 1.14 24.93
CA PRO A 145 -9.77 -0.24 24.43
C PRO A 145 -11.15 -0.63 23.90
N GLY A 146 -11.22 -1.08 22.64
CA GLY A 146 -12.47 -1.46 21.99
C GLY A 146 -13.36 -0.31 21.52
N GLN A 147 -12.91 0.94 21.64
CA GLN A 147 -13.62 2.09 21.07
C GLN A 147 -13.76 1.93 19.54
N ASP A 148 -14.86 2.45 18.98
CA ASP A 148 -15.06 2.45 17.53
C ASP A 148 -13.90 3.15 16.80
N PRO A 149 -13.18 2.49 15.88
CA PRO A 149 -12.09 3.10 15.12
C PRO A 149 -12.46 4.40 14.42
N ALA A 150 -13.69 4.52 13.93
CA ALA A 150 -14.18 5.74 13.30
C ALA A 150 -14.25 6.91 14.29
N SER A 151 -14.67 6.65 15.53
CA SER A 151 -14.66 7.67 16.60
C SER A 151 -13.25 8.16 16.90
N VAL A 152 -12.26 7.25 16.99
CA VAL A 152 -10.86 7.61 17.21
C VAL A 152 -10.32 8.48 16.07
N CYS A 153 -10.61 8.10 14.81
CA CYS A 153 -10.21 8.89 13.65
C CYS A 153 -10.88 10.28 13.64
N TYR A 154 -12.14 10.36 14.03
CA TYR A 154 -12.87 11.63 14.12
C TYR A 154 -12.29 12.54 15.21
N GLU A 155 -12.02 12.00 16.39
CA GLU A 155 -11.39 12.74 17.49
C GLU A 155 -10.01 13.24 17.09
N ALA A 156 -9.19 12.37 16.47
CA ALA A 156 -7.88 12.73 15.96
C ALA A 156 -7.95 13.82 14.87
N HIS A 157 -8.94 13.74 13.96
CA HIS A 157 -9.16 14.78 12.95
C HIS A 157 -9.54 16.12 13.57
N THR A 158 -10.43 16.11 14.55
CA THR A 158 -10.83 17.31 15.28
C THR A 158 -9.64 17.94 16.03
N GLN A 159 -8.84 17.11 16.69
CA GLN A 159 -7.59 17.53 17.33
C GLN A 159 -6.62 18.11 16.30
N ALA A 160 -6.44 17.45 15.16
CA ALA A 160 -5.52 17.88 14.12
C ALA A 160 -5.87 19.26 13.58
N ILE A 161 -7.16 19.57 13.37
CA ILE A 161 -7.62 20.90 12.97
C ILE A 161 -7.33 21.92 14.06
N ARG A 162 -7.76 21.63 15.29
CA ARG A 162 -7.62 22.55 16.42
C ARG A 162 -6.17 22.96 16.69
N GLU A 163 -5.27 22.00 16.55
CA GLU A 163 -3.83 22.18 16.85
C GLU A 163 -3.00 22.50 15.61
N GLY A 164 -3.59 22.55 14.41
CA GLY A 164 -2.93 22.94 13.18
C GLY A 164 -1.93 21.90 12.66
N PHE A 165 -2.23 20.60 12.80
CA PHE A 165 -1.45 19.53 12.15
C PHE A 165 -1.73 19.51 10.64
N GLN A 166 -0.70 19.31 9.86
CA GLN A 166 -0.79 19.24 8.40
C GLN A 166 -1.13 17.83 7.91
N TYR A 167 -0.73 16.81 8.66
CA TYR A 167 -0.98 15.42 8.33
C TYR A 167 -1.57 14.69 9.54
N LEU A 168 -2.59 13.87 9.26
CA LEU A 168 -3.13 12.89 10.19
C LEU A 168 -2.94 11.49 9.60
N ILE A 169 -2.21 10.62 10.28
CA ILE A 169 -1.96 9.25 9.82
C ILE A 169 -2.70 8.29 10.76
N CYS A 170 -3.69 7.58 10.22
CA CYS A 170 -4.51 6.62 10.97
C CYS A 170 -4.01 5.19 10.71
N ASP A 171 -3.50 4.53 11.76
CA ASP A 171 -3.18 3.10 11.73
C ASP A 171 -4.42 2.28 12.02
N THR A 172 -4.94 1.58 11.01
CA THR A 172 -6.22 0.86 11.09
C THR A 172 -6.03 -0.63 11.33
N ALA A 173 -7.10 -1.30 11.80
CA ALA A 173 -7.12 -2.75 11.94
C ALA A 173 -6.87 -3.48 10.61
N GLY A 174 -6.34 -4.71 10.66
CA GLY A 174 -6.02 -5.51 9.48
C GLY A 174 -6.81 -6.81 9.39
N ARG A 175 -8.05 -6.83 9.87
CA ARG A 175 -8.85 -8.05 9.97
C ARG A 175 -9.40 -8.47 8.61
N LEU A 176 -8.80 -9.54 8.04
CA LEU A 176 -9.27 -10.13 6.78
C LEU A 176 -10.38 -11.19 6.96
N HIS A 177 -10.64 -11.61 8.19
CA HIS A 177 -11.53 -12.73 8.43
C HIS A 177 -13.00 -12.44 8.08
N THR A 178 -13.35 -11.17 7.89
CA THR A 178 -14.61 -10.75 7.30
C THR A 178 -14.34 -9.55 6.40
N ARG A 179 -14.11 -9.78 5.10
CA ARG A 179 -13.93 -8.71 4.09
C ARG A 179 -15.01 -7.64 4.18
N HIS A 180 -16.22 -8.01 4.53
CA HIS A 180 -17.36 -7.11 4.71
C HIS A 180 -17.11 -6.11 5.84
N ASN A 181 -16.73 -6.57 7.03
CA ASN A 181 -16.56 -5.71 8.20
C ASN A 181 -15.43 -4.70 8.04
N LEU A 182 -14.32 -5.08 7.38
CA LEU A 182 -13.21 -4.15 7.14
C LEU A 182 -13.61 -3.04 6.17
N MET A 183 -14.32 -3.36 5.10
CA MET A 183 -14.78 -2.36 4.13
C MET A 183 -15.85 -1.44 4.71
N GLU A 184 -16.73 -1.95 5.57
CA GLU A 184 -17.71 -1.14 6.31
C GLU A 184 -17.02 -0.21 7.31
N GLU A 185 -16.02 -0.70 8.05
CA GLU A 185 -15.22 0.10 8.97
C GLU A 185 -14.49 1.23 8.24
N LEU A 186 -13.81 0.92 7.12
CA LEU A 186 -13.14 1.93 6.30
C LEU A 186 -14.12 2.95 5.69
N SER A 187 -15.33 2.50 5.33
CA SER A 187 -16.39 3.39 4.81
C SER A 187 -16.91 4.37 5.87
N LYS A 188 -16.91 3.98 7.15
CA LYS A 188 -17.28 4.88 8.26
C LYS A 188 -16.19 5.92 8.56
N ILE A 189 -14.94 5.57 8.34
CA ILE A 189 -13.81 6.49 8.58
C ILE A 189 -13.69 7.54 7.45
N ARG A 190 -14.17 7.22 6.26
CA ARG A 190 -14.12 8.12 5.10
C ARG A 190 -15.15 9.24 5.19
#